data_377835eba5f12bc985f4d75e512c1987
#
_entry.id   377835eba5f12bc985f4d75e512c1987
#
_cell.length_a   1.000
_cell.length_b   1.000
_cell.length_c   1.000
_cell.angle_alpha   90.00
_cell.angle_beta   90.00
_cell.angle_gamma   90.00
#
_symmetry.space_group_name_H-M   'P 1'
#
loop_
_entity.id
_entity.type
_entity.pdbx_description
1 polymer ?
#
loop_
_entity_poly.entity_id
_entity_poly.type
_entity_poly.pdbx_seq_one_letter_code
_entity_poly.pdbx_strand_id
1 'polypeptide(L)'
;SRAPFIITPPLFRLEAGDDSSLRIIKTADNLPENKESLFYINVRAIPAKKKSDDVNANELTLVFKTRIKMFYRPAHLKGRVNDAWKSLEFKRSDHSLNIYNPTEYYVVFAGLAVDKTDLTSKIEYIAPGEHKQLPLPASGGKPPFWPQRAGDAR
;
A
#
# COMPACT_ATOMS: atom_id res chain seq x y z
N SER A 1 6.09 -21.65 -2.84
CA SER A 1 4.67 -21.40 -3.13
C SER A 1 4.52 -20.69 -4.45
N ARG A 2 3.54 -21.10 -5.23
CA ARG A 2 3.26 -20.51 -6.54
C ARG A 2 2.62 -19.13 -6.38
N ALA A 3 3.11 -18.14 -7.13
CA ALA A 3 2.50 -16.81 -7.11
C ALA A 3 1.05 -16.86 -7.58
N PRO A 4 0.10 -16.16 -6.91
CA PRO A 4 -1.31 -16.20 -7.26
C PRO A 4 -1.68 -15.42 -8.52
N PHE A 5 -0.73 -14.64 -9.06
CA PHE A 5 -0.91 -13.84 -10.27
C PHE A 5 0.29 -13.98 -11.20
N ILE A 6 0.05 -13.87 -12.48
CA ILE A 6 1.06 -13.77 -13.53
C ILE A 6 0.92 -12.42 -14.21
N ILE A 7 2.05 -11.77 -14.46
CA ILE A 7 2.13 -10.52 -15.20
C ILE A 7 2.79 -10.77 -16.55
N THR A 8 2.17 -10.33 -17.64
CA THR A 8 2.70 -10.45 -18.99
C THR A 8 2.68 -9.11 -19.74
N PRO A 9 3.73 -8.83 -20.52
CA PRO A 9 5.00 -9.56 -20.62
C PRO A 9 5.88 -9.35 -19.37
N PRO A 10 6.68 -10.37 -18.95
CA PRO A 10 7.53 -10.24 -17.75
C PRO A 10 8.74 -9.34 -17.98
N LEU A 11 9.10 -9.12 -19.22
CA LEU A 11 10.20 -8.26 -19.65
C LEU A 11 9.84 -7.58 -20.97
N PHE A 12 10.07 -6.28 -21.07
CA PHE A 12 9.84 -5.53 -22.31
C PHE A 12 10.77 -4.34 -22.37
N ARG A 13 10.97 -3.84 -23.59
CA ARG A 13 11.73 -2.63 -23.84
C ARG A 13 10.78 -1.44 -23.92
N LEU A 14 11.15 -0.35 -23.24
CA LEU A 14 10.40 0.90 -23.24
C LEU A 14 11.34 2.04 -23.59
N GLU A 15 11.04 2.73 -24.68
CA GLU A 15 11.78 3.93 -25.10
C GLU A 15 11.17 5.17 -24.44
N ALA A 16 11.94 6.26 -24.43
CA ALA A 16 11.46 7.53 -23.87
C ALA A 16 10.19 8.00 -24.58
N GLY A 17 9.15 8.30 -23.80
CA GLY A 17 7.86 8.74 -24.31
C GLY A 17 6.92 7.62 -24.73
N ASP A 18 7.34 6.35 -24.64
CA ASP A 18 6.49 5.21 -24.94
C ASP A 18 5.65 4.81 -23.74
N ASP A 19 4.48 4.26 -24.03
CA ASP A 19 3.60 3.61 -23.07
C ASP A 19 3.59 2.10 -23.30
N SER A 20 3.43 1.35 -22.23
CA SER A 20 3.26 -0.09 -22.30
C SER A 20 2.17 -0.54 -21.35
N SER A 21 1.44 -1.57 -21.76
CA SER A 21 0.39 -2.19 -20.95
C SER A 21 0.84 -3.55 -20.46
N LEU A 22 0.59 -3.82 -19.19
CA LEU A 22 0.81 -5.12 -18.57
C LEU A 22 -0.53 -5.80 -18.32
N ARG A 23 -0.58 -7.08 -18.62
CA ARG A 23 -1.73 -7.92 -18.30
C ARG A 23 -1.47 -8.67 -17.00
N ILE A 24 -2.39 -8.58 -16.06
CA ILE A 24 -2.35 -9.27 -14.79
C ILE A 24 -3.42 -10.36 -14.80
N ILE A 25 -3.01 -11.61 -14.61
CA ILE A 25 -3.90 -12.77 -14.67
C ILE A 25 -3.86 -13.48 -13.32
N LYS A 26 -5.04 -13.67 -12.73
CA LYS A 26 -5.16 -14.48 -11.51
C LYS A 26 -5.03 -15.96 -11.87
N THR A 27 -4.13 -16.66 -11.19
CA THR A 27 -3.85 -18.08 -11.42
C THR A 27 -4.19 -18.96 -10.21
N ALA A 28 -4.48 -18.35 -9.06
CA ALA A 28 -4.86 -19.08 -7.85
C ALA A 28 -6.37 -19.03 -7.62
N ASP A 29 -6.95 -20.14 -7.19
CA ASP A 29 -8.39 -20.25 -6.88
C ASP A 29 -8.68 -20.19 -5.38
N ASN A 30 -7.65 -20.14 -4.53
CA ASN A 30 -7.77 -20.24 -3.08
C ASN A 30 -7.63 -18.90 -2.35
N LEU A 31 -7.83 -17.77 -3.03
CA LEU A 31 -7.84 -16.47 -2.39
C LEU A 31 -9.14 -16.29 -1.59
N PRO A 32 -9.10 -15.61 -0.43
CA PRO A 32 -10.31 -15.32 0.33
C PRO A 32 -11.35 -14.58 -0.52
N GLU A 33 -12.60 -14.99 -0.43
CA GLU A 33 -13.73 -14.37 -1.16
C GLU A 33 -14.55 -13.42 -0.28
N ASN A 34 -14.24 -13.34 1.01
CA ASN A 34 -14.97 -12.53 1.99
C ASN A 34 -14.23 -11.25 2.42
N LYS A 35 -13.08 -10.98 1.83
CA LYS A 35 -12.25 -9.80 2.12
C LYS A 35 -11.25 -9.54 0.99
N GLU A 36 -10.75 -8.33 0.94
CA GLU A 36 -9.62 -7.98 0.06
C GLU A 36 -8.34 -8.69 0.47
N SER A 37 -7.48 -8.94 -0.50
CA SER A 37 -6.11 -9.44 -0.31
C SER A 37 -5.12 -8.44 -0.92
N LEU A 38 -3.98 -8.24 -0.26
CA LEU A 38 -2.93 -7.34 -0.71
C LEU A 38 -1.78 -8.12 -1.32
N PHE A 39 -1.36 -7.66 -2.50
CA PHE A 39 -0.17 -8.13 -3.20
C PHE A 39 0.68 -6.93 -3.62
N TYR A 40 1.93 -7.20 -3.95
CA TYR A 40 2.83 -6.18 -4.45
C TYR A 40 3.33 -6.53 -5.84
N ILE A 41 3.30 -5.55 -6.73
CA ILE A 41 3.94 -5.64 -8.04
C ILE A 41 5.29 -4.95 -7.92
N ASN A 42 6.36 -5.68 -8.21
CA ASN A 42 7.70 -5.14 -8.23
C ASN A 42 8.11 -4.87 -9.68
N VAL A 43 8.41 -3.63 -9.97
CA VAL A 43 8.89 -3.20 -11.29
C VAL A 43 10.36 -2.84 -11.17
N ARG A 44 11.19 -3.44 -12.03
CA ARG A 44 12.60 -3.12 -12.12
C ARG A 44 12.88 -2.44 -13.46
N ALA A 45 13.36 -1.23 -13.43
CA ALA A 45 13.80 -0.50 -14.61
C ALA A 45 15.32 -0.60 -14.73
N ILE A 46 15.79 -1.14 -15.84
CA ILE A 46 17.21 -1.29 -16.14
C ILE A 46 17.54 -0.34 -17.30
N PRO A 47 18.30 0.75 -17.07
CA PRO A 47 18.66 1.66 -18.13
C PRO A 47 19.55 0.97 -19.16
N ALA A 48 19.38 1.36 -20.44
CA ALA A 48 20.25 0.89 -21.49
C ALA A 48 21.68 1.37 -21.24
N LYS A 49 22.65 0.49 -21.40
CA LYS A 49 24.06 0.89 -21.37
C LYS A 49 24.36 1.70 -22.62
N LYS A 50 24.84 2.95 -22.44
CA LYS A 50 25.49 3.66 -23.50
C LYS A 50 26.81 2.93 -23.82
N LYS A 51 27.04 2.57 -25.08
CA LYS A 51 28.37 2.16 -25.53
C LYS A 51 29.28 3.37 -25.37
N SER A 52 30.05 3.43 -24.29
CA SER A 52 31.12 4.38 -24.18
C SER A 52 32.38 3.76 -24.78
N ASP A 53 33.05 4.44 -25.68
CA ASP A 53 34.34 4.03 -26.23
C ASP A 53 35.48 4.18 -25.22
N ASP A 54 35.17 4.61 -24.00
CA ASP A 54 36.11 4.85 -22.93
C ASP A 54 36.21 3.66 -22.00
N VAL A 55 37.22 2.82 -22.22
CA VAL A 55 37.47 1.57 -21.50
C VAL A 55 37.80 1.81 -20.00
N ASN A 56 38.07 3.05 -19.61
CA ASN A 56 38.51 3.42 -18.24
C ASN A 56 37.44 4.19 -17.42
N ALA A 57 36.24 4.38 -17.95
CA ALA A 57 35.19 5.04 -17.20
C ALA A 57 34.59 4.07 -16.17
N ASN A 58 34.62 4.45 -14.90
CA ASN A 58 33.82 3.79 -13.87
C ASN A 58 32.34 4.05 -14.16
N GLU A 59 31.69 3.10 -14.81
CA GLU A 59 30.27 3.19 -15.11
C GLU A 59 29.44 2.83 -13.89
N LEU A 60 28.68 3.81 -13.39
CA LEU A 60 27.65 3.57 -12.39
C LEU A 60 26.36 3.16 -13.08
N THR A 61 25.94 1.91 -12.92
CA THR A 61 24.65 1.44 -13.41
C THR A 61 23.61 1.61 -12.32
N LEU A 62 22.62 2.48 -12.56
CA LEU A 62 21.49 2.66 -11.66
C LEU A 62 20.35 1.75 -12.07
N VAL A 63 19.84 0.96 -11.12
CA VAL A 63 18.64 0.15 -11.30
C VAL A 63 17.55 0.72 -10.41
N PHE A 64 16.44 1.12 -11.02
CA PHE A 64 15.29 1.61 -10.28
C PHE A 64 14.33 0.46 -9.99
N LYS A 65 13.94 0.35 -8.72
CA LYS A 65 12.94 -0.62 -8.27
C LYS A 65 11.73 0.14 -7.74
N THR A 66 10.56 -0.17 -8.27
CA THR A 66 9.30 0.39 -7.82
C THR A 66 8.40 -0.73 -7.32
N ARG A 67 7.78 -0.50 -6.18
CA ARG A 67 6.85 -1.44 -5.55
C ARG A 67 5.47 -0.82 -5.52
N ILE A 68 4.51 -1.48 -6.15
CA ILE A 68 3.13 -0.99 -6.29
C ILE A 68 2.21 -1.95 -5.56
N LYS A 69 1.30 -1.41 -4.72
CA LYS A 69 0.26 -2.21 -4.08
C LYS A 69 -0.80 -2.61 -5.10
N MET A 70 -1.19 -3.86 -5.04
CA MET A 70 -2.29 -4.41 -5.82
C MET A 70 -3.27 -5.09 -4.87
N PHE A 71 -4.53 -4.67 -4.91
CA PHE A 71 -5.58 -5.28 -4.13
C PHE A 71 -6.41 -6.22 -5.00
N TYR A 72 -6.53 -7.47 -4.56
CA TYR A 72 -7.55 -8.36 -5.10
C TYR A 72 -8.83 -8.14 -4.32
N ARG A 73 -9.85 -7.71 -5.04
CA ARG A 73 -11.17 -7.43 -4.48
C ARG A 73 -12.17 -8.42 -5.02
N PRO A 74 -12.65 -9.37 -4.20
CA PRO A 74 -13.73 -10.25 -4.59
C PRO A 74 -15.01 -9.48 -4.89
N ALA A 75 -15.85 -10.04 -5.74
CA ALA A 75 -17.22 -9.55 -5.89
C ALA A 75 -18.01 -9.81 -4.60
N HIS A 76 -19.05 -9.07 -4.35
CA HIS A 76 -19.99 -9.28 -3.23
C HIS A 76 -19.44 -8.95 -1.83
N LEU A 77 -18.39 -8.15 -1.72
CA LEU A 77 -17.99 -7.62 -0.43
C LEU A 77 -19.04 -6.65 0.12
N LYS A 78 -19.20 -6.61 1.43
CA LYS A 78 -20.14 -5.73 2.12
C LYS A 78 -19.65 -4.29 2.11
N GLY A 79 -20.56 -3.35 1.82
CA GLY A 79 -20.24 -1.93 1.79
C GLY A 79 -19.47 -1.51 0.54
N ARG A 80 -18.87 -0.33 0.62
CA ARG A 80 -18.12 0.27 -0.49
C ARG A 80 -16.70 0.56 -0.06
N VAL A 81 -15.75 0.34 -0.97
CA VAL A 81 -14.33 0.63 -0.70
C VAL A 81 -14.10 2.09 -0.32
N ASN A 82 -14.79 3.03 -0.97
CA ASN A 82 -14.62 4.46 -0.71
C ASN A 82 -15.19 4.91 0.63
N ASP A 83 -16.01 4.10 1.27
CA ASP A 83 -16.61 4.37 2.58
C ASP A 83 -15.96 3.60 3.73
N ALA A 84 -15.05 2.67 3.42
CA ALA A 84 -14.43 1.80 4.43
C ALA A 84 -13.73 2.59 5.54
N TRP A 85 -13.05 3.68 5.20
CA TRP A 85 -12.36 4.52 6.17
C TRP A 85 -13.30 5.13 7.22
N LYS A 86 -14.56 5.35 6.86
CA LYS A 86 -15.58 5.90 7.78
C LYS A 86 -15.97 4.91 8.89
N SER A 87 -15.74 3.63 8.66
CA SER A 87 -16.08 2.57 9.60
C SER A 87 -14.91 2.21 10.52
N LEU A 88 -13.74 2.80 10.32
CA LEU A 88 -12.61 2.58 11.22
C LEU A 88 -12.94 3.03 12.64
N GLU A 89 -12.55 2.22 13.61
CA GLU A 89 -12.73 2.52 15.02
C GLU A 89 -11.40 2.95 15.65
N PHE A 90 -11.42 4.08 16.34
CA PHE A 90 -10.26 4.64 17.01
C PHE A 90 -10.50 4.69 18.51
N LYS A 91 -9.56 4.17 19.28
CA LYS A 91 -9.59 4.22 20.71
C LYS A 91 -8.25 4.70 21.24
N ARG A 92 -8.28 5.81 21.98
CA ARG A 92 -7.09 6.34 22.65
C ARG A 92 -6.97 5.76 24.04
N SER A 93 -5.76 5.34 24.42
CA SER A 93 -5.34 5.12 25.79
C SER A 93 -4.21 6.09 26.15
N ASP A 94 -3.69 6.02 27.39
CA ASP A 94 -2.71 7.01 27.89
C ASP A 94 -1.46 7.15 27.01
N HIS A 95 -1.02 6.04 26.39
CA HIS A 95 0.23 5.98 25.64
C HIS A 95 0.07 5.40 24.22
N SER A 96 -1.17 5.17 23.78
CA SER A 96 -1.39 4.53 22.47
C SER A 96 -2.69 4.96 21.82
N LEU A 97 -2.71 4.85 20.50
CA LEU A 97 -3.89 4.89 19.67
C LEU A 97 -4.14 3.49 19.12
N ASN A 98 -5.31 2.94 19.44
CA ASN A 98 -5.73 1.64 18.90
C ASN A 98 -6.69 1.88 17.74
N ILE A 99 -6.42 1.23 16.61
CA ILE A 99 -7.21 1.35 15.39
C ILE A 99 -7.71 -0.02 15.04
N TYR A 100 -9.00 -0.14 14.75
CA TYR A 100 -9.63 -1.36 14.29
C TYR A 100 -10.34 -1.12 12.98
N ASN A 101 -10.11 -2.04 12.03
CA ASN A 101 -10.80 -2.04 10.75
C ASN A 101 -11.83 -3.18 10.71
N PRO A 102 -13.13 -2.90 10.98
CA PRO A 102 -14.16 -3.93 10.93
C PRO A 102 -14.63 -4.26 9.52
N THR A 103 -14.11 -3.58 8.50
CA THR A 103 -14.55 -3.76 7.12
C THR A 103 -13.85 -4.92 6.42
N GLU A 104 -14.33 -5.27 5.25
CA GLU A 104 -13.76 -6.29 4.38
C GLU A 104 -12.70 -5.70 3.42
N TYR A 105 -12.37 -4.41 3.57
CA TYR A 105 -11.46 -3.67 2.71
C TYR A 105 -10.18 -3.26 3.46
N TYR A 106 -9.09 -3.17 2.71
CA TYR A 106 -7.89 -2.46 3.18
C TYR A 106 -8.19 -0.95 3.21
N VAL A 107 -7.71 -0.28 4.22
CA VAL A 107 -7.72 1.19 4.29
C VAL A 107 -6.28 1.69 4.28
N VAL A 108 -5.93 2.47 3.27
CA VAL A 108 -4.60 3.05 3.10
C VAL A 108 -4.63 4.47 3.65
N PHE A 109 -3.63 4.80 4.46
CA PHE A 109 -3.53 6.12 5.11
C PHE A 109 -2.62 7.04 4.30
N ALA A 110 -3.14 8.20 3.88
CA ALA A 110 -2.33 9.27 3.34
C ALA A 110 -1.70 10.12 4.44
N GLY A 111 -2.36 10.16 5.60
CA GLY A 111 -1.86 10.84 6.78
C GLY A 111 -2.70 10.48 8.00
N LEU A 112 -2.08 10.54 9.16
CA LEU A 112 -2.74 10.34 10.45
C LEU A 112 -2.08 11.23 11.49
N ALA A 113 -2.89 12.02 12.16
CA ALA A 113 -2.42 12.85 13.26
C ALA A 113 -3.42 12.80 14.43
N VAL A 114 -2.91 12.81 15.63
CA VAL A 114 -3.69 12.87 16.87
C VAL A 114 -3.18 14.06 17.68
N ASP A 115 -4.06 15.03 17.92
CA ASP A 115 -3.69 16.33 18.48
C ASP A 115 -2.57 16.96 17.62
N LYS A 116 -1.40 17.18 18.19
CA LYS A 116 -0.22 17.71 17.50
C LYS A 116 0.79 16.64 17.10
N THR A 117 0.46 15.36 17.30
CA THR A 117 1.36 14.25 17.01
C THR A 117 1.06 13.69 15.63
N ASP A 118 2.02 13.76 14.74
CA ASP A 118 1.96 13.16 13.42
C ASP A 118 2.35 11.68 13.49
N LEU A 119 1.43 10.81 13.11
CA LEU A 119 1.60 9.36 13.09
C LEU A 119 1.70 8.79 11.68
N THR A 120 1.78 9.66 10.66
CA THR A 120 1.75 9.26 9.24
C THR A 120 2.82 8.22 8.92
N SER A 121 4.02 8.35 9.48
CA SER A 121 5.12 7.39 9.26
C SER A 121 4.95 6.06 10.00
N LYS A 122 4.00 5.97 10.91
CA LYS A 122 3.78 4.78 11.76
C LYS A 122 2.75 3.82 11.19
N ILE A 123 1.98 4.23 10.19
CA ILE A 123 0.95 3.43 9.59
C ILE A 123 0.85 3.72 8.09
N GLU A 124 0.89 2.67 7.28
CA GLU A 124 0.69 2.75 5.84
C GLU A 124 -0.73 2.33 5.46
N TYR A 125 -1.18 1.23 6.02
CA TYR A 125 -2.52 0.71 5.81
C TYR A 125 -2.96 -0.12 7.02
N ILE A 126 -4.25 -0.42 7.06
CA ILE A 126 -4.83 -1.40 7.99
C ILE A 126 -5.66 -2.41 7.20
N ALA A 127 -5.37 -3.70 7.41
CA ALA A 127 -6.03 -4.79 6.71
C ALA A 127 -7.46 -5.03 7.22
N PRO A 128 -8.29 -5.73 6.44
CA PRO A 128 -9.61 -6.15 6.92
C PRO A 128 -9.52 -6.93 8.23
N GLY A 129 -10.30 -6.51 9.23
CA GLY A 129 -10.32 -7.15 10.54
C GLY A 129 -9.09 -6.93 11.42
N GLU A 130 -8.15 -6.10 10.99
CA GLU A 130 -6.91 -5.86 11.73
C GLU A 130 -7.10 -4.85 12.85
N HIS A 131 -6.41 -5.11 13.96
CA HIS A 131 -6.20 -4.17 15.06
C HIS A 131 -4.75 -3.70 15.03
N LYS A 132 -4.53 -2.38 15.03
CA LYS A 132 -3.21 -1.78 15.15
C LYS A 132 -3.13 -0.91 16.39
N GLN A 133 -1.98 -0.94 17.05
CA GLN A 133 -1.67 -0.08 18.18
C GLN A 133 -0.48 0.81 17.82
N LEU A 134 -0.68 2.12 17.87
CA LEU A 134 0.35 3.10 17.60
C LEU A 134 0.73 3.81 18.90
N PRO A 135 2.04 4.02 19.17
CA PRO A 135 2.47 4.71 20.36
C PRO A 135 2.12 6.20 20.27
N LEU A 136 1.65 6.75 21.38
CA LEU A 136 1.41 8.16 21.56
C LEU A 136 2.22 8.71 22.72
N PRO A 137 2.73 9.95 22.65
CA PRO A 137 3.27 10.60 23.82
C PRO A 137 2.17 10.79 24.85
N ALA A 138 2.52 10.75 26.15
CA ALA A 138 1.59 11.00 27.23
C ALA A 138 0.98 12.38 27.07
N SER A 139 -0.35 12.47 26.95
CA SER A 139 -1.05 13.72 26.85
C SER A 139 -1.93 13.96 28.06
N GLY A 140 -1.97 15.20 28.54
CA GLY A 140 -2.89 15.60 29.60
C GLY A 140 -4.36 15.58 29.14
N GLY A 141 -5.01 14.42 29.25
CA GLY A 141 -6.45 14.29 29.41
C GLY A 141 -7.40 14.80 28.32
N LYS A 142 -6.96 15.11 27.09
CA LYS A 142 -7.89 15.46 26.02
C LYS A 142 -8.42 14.22 25.30
N PRO A 143 -9.74 14.15 25.04
CA PRO A 143 -10.31 13.06 24.25
C PRO A 143 -9.70 13.02 22.85
N PRO A 144 -9.65 11.84 22.21
CA PRO A 144 -9.09 11.72 20.88
C PRO A 144 -9.85 12.64 19.91
N PHE A 145 -9.11 13.53 19.26
CA PHE A 145 -9.65 14.29 18.15
C PHE A 145 -9.76 13.36 16.94
N TRP A 146 -10.87 13.42 16.27
CA TRP A 146 -11.09 12.65 15.05
C TRP A 146 -9.96 12.95 14.05
N PRO A 147 -9.30 11.95 13.46
CA PRO A 147 -8.24 12.19 12.49
C PRO A 147 -8.80 13.04 11.35
N GLN A 148 -8.14 14.16 11.08
CA GLN A 148 -8.64 15.12 10.08
C GLN A 148 -8.65 14.57 8.65
N ARG A 149 -8.00 13.46 8.40
CA ARG A 149 -8.11 12.69 7.14
C ARG A 149 -7.50 11.32 7.37
N ALA A 150 -8.32 10.30 7.55
CA ALA A 150 -7.97 9.01 7.03
C ALA A 150 -7.92 9.24 5.52
N GLY A 151 -6.78 9.01 4.91
CA GLY A 151 -6.56 9.39 3.52
C GLY A 151 -7.58 8.77 2.58
N ASP A 152 -7.77 9.41 1.47
CA ASP A 152 -8.56 8.87 0.38
C ASP A 152 -8.17 7.41 0.20
N ALA A 153 -9.09 6.52 0.53
CA ALA A 153 -8.95 5.11 0.25
C ALA A 153 -8.92 4.95 -1.27
N ARG A 154 -7.72 4.87 -1.82
CA ARG A 154 -7.51 4.62 -3.24
C ARG A 154 -7.48 3.14 -3.53
#